data_77107e583bc1310feffaa0bcc03f5fcf
#
_entry.id   77107e583bc1310feffaa0bcc03f5fcf
#
_cell.length_a   1.000
_cell.length_b   1.000
_cell.length_c   1.000
_cell.angle_alpha   90.00
_cell.angle_beta   90.00
_cell.angle_gamma   90.00
#
_symmetry.space_group_name_H-M   'P 1'
#
loop_
_entity.id
_entity.type
_entity.pdbx_description
1 polymer ?
#
loop_
_entity_poly.entity_id
_entity_poly.type
_entity_poly.pdbx_seq_one_letter_code
_entity_poly.pdbx_strand_id
1 'polypeptide(L)'
;MYHFGENLVTLGQVIGLDYANPNLNPYQEYQKFKSHPEIRKYLEGGECLAYGARALNEGGYQSIPKLHFPGGLLLGCAAGF
;
A
#
# COMPACT_ATOMS: atom_id res chain seq x y z
N MET A 1 -8.71 4.57 -1.64
CA MET A 1 -9.51 5.07 -0.48
C MET A 1 -10.72 4.18 -0.31
N TYR A 2 -11.08 3.84 0.91
CA TYR A 2 -12.21 2.96 1.22
C TYR A 2 -12.94 3.49 2.46
N HIS A 3 -14.25 3.66 2.34
CA HIS A 3 -15.14 4.06 3.43
C HIS A 3 -15.73 2.82 4.09
N PHE A 4 -15.73 2.76 5.40
CA PHE A 4 -16.29 1.65 6.14
C PHE A 4 -16.83 2.10 7.50
N GLY A 5 -17.70 1.28 8.10
CA GLY A 5 -18.39 1.68 9.32
C GLY A 5 -19.24 2.94 9.12
N GLU A 6 -19.50 3.65 10.18
CA GLU A 6 -20.35 4.85 10.12
C GLU A 6 -19.59 6.13 9.77
N ASN A 7 -18.35 6.28 10.18
CA ASN A 7 -17.57 7.50 9.94
C ASN A 7 -16.07 7.18 9.78
N LEU A 8 -15.74 6.02 9.22
CA LEU A 8 -14.36 5.61 9.05
C LEU A 8 -13.96 5.63 7.58
N VAL A 9 -12.75 6.05 7.33
CA VAL A 9 -12.14 5.99 6.01
C VAL A 9 -10.72 5.47 6.14
N THR A 10 -10.36 4.54 5.27
CA THR A 10 -8.97 4.14 5.11
C THR A 10 -8.43 4.71 3.80
N LEU A 11 -7.21 5.21 3.85
CA LEU A 11 -6.50 5.75 2.71
C LEU A 11 -5.18 5.02 2.58
N GLY A 12 -4.83 4.62 1.38
CA GLY A 12 -3.56 3.97 1.10
C GLY A 12 -2.96 4.46 -0.19
N GLN A 13 -1.65 4.39 -0.27
CA GLN A 13 -0.88 4.65 -1.48
C GLN A 13 0.14 3.53 -1.66
N VAL A 14 0.26 3.03 -2.87
CA VAL A 14 1.27 2.05 -3.25
C VAL A 14 2.29 2.74 -4.13
N ILE A 15 3.57 2.58 -3.81
CA ILE A 15 4.68 3.17 -4.56
C ILE A 15 5.61 2.06 -5.00
N GLY A 16 5.85 1.96 -6.32
CA GLY A 16 6.89 1.09 -6.85
C GLY A 16 8.26 1.55 -6.36
N LEU A 17 9.05 0.64 -5.80
CA LEU A 17 10.35 0.99 -5.22
C LEU A 17 11.46 1.12 -6.26
N ASP A 18 11.15 0.97 -7.53
CA ASP A 18 12.05 1.14 -8.68
C ASP A 18 12.04 2.58 -9.22
N TYR A 19 11.58 3.55 -8.46
CA TYR A 19 11.53 4.95 -8.88
C TYR A 19 12.93 5.51 -9.18
N ALA A 20 13.01 6.31 -10.25
CA ALA A 20 14.29 6.84 -10.74
C ALA A 20 14.84 8.02 -9.92
N ASN A 21 13.96 8.75 -9.23
CA ASN A 21 14.37 9.92 -8.44
C ASN A 21 14.91 9.49 -7.07
N PRO A 22 16.24 9.61 -6.81
CA PRO A 22 16.83 9.18 -5.54
C PRO A 22 16.37 10.01 -4.34
N ASN A 23 15.79 11.18 -4.57
CA ASN A 23 15.27 12.07 -3.52
C ASN A 23 13.80 11.84 -3.20
N LEU A 24 13.14 10.92 -3.89
CA LEU A 24 11.76 10.57 -3.60
C LEU A 24 11.68 9.85 -2.26
N ASN A 25 10.78 10.33 -1.40
CA ASN A 25 10.49 9.71 -0.10
C ASN A 25 9.02 9.27 -0.07
N PRO A 26 8.75 7.96 -0.01
CA PRO A 26 7.38 7.44 -0.03
C PRO A 26 6.47 8.02 1.06
N TYR A 27 7.00 8.25 2.25
CA TYR A 27 6.24 8.88 3.33
C TYR A 27 5.81 10.31 2.96
N GLN A 28 6.73 11.11 2.43
CA GLN A 28 6.42 12.49 2.02
C GLN A 28 5.44 12.52 0.84
N GLU A 29 5.57 11.61 -0.11
CA GLU A 29 4.61 11.48 -1.21
C GLU A 29 3.21 11.15 -0.70
N TYR A 30 3.11 10.30 0.31
CA TYR A 30 1.83 10.01 0.95
C TYR A 30 1.25 11.25 1.66
N GLN A 31 2.08 12.05 2.33
CA GLN A 31 1.62 13.30 2.94
C GLN A 31 1.11 14.29 1.89
N LYS A 32 1.81 14.42 0.76
CA LYS A 32 1.35 15.24 -0.38
C LYS A 32 0.01 14.73 -0.93
N PHE A 33 -0.12 13.42 -1.09
CA PHE A 33 -1.34 12.79 -1.57
C PHE A 33 -2.55 13.13 -0.68
N LYS A 34 -2.38 13.08 0.63
CA LYS A 34 -3.43 13.46 1.58
C LYS A 34 -3.84 14.92 1.48
N SER A 35 -2.94 15.81 1.07
CA SER A 35 -3.22 17.24 0.93
C SER A 35 -3.86 17.60 -0.41
N HIS A 36 -3.94 16.66 -1.36
CA HIS A 36 -4.60 16.90 -2.64
C HIS A 36 -6.07 17.27 -2.44
N PRO A 37 -6.60 18.33 -3.08
CA PRO A 37 -7.97 18.82 -2.83
C PRO A 37 -9.04 17.74 -2.92
N GLU A 38 -8.94 16.83 -3.88
CA GLU A 38 -9.92 15.76 -4.07
C GLU A 38 -9.87 14.67 -2.97
N ILE A 39 -8.76 14.56 -2.28
CA ILE A 39 -8.59 13.60 -1.18
C ILE A 39 -8.88 14.29 0.16
N ARG A 40 -8.33 15.49 0.34
CA ARG A 40 -8.43 16.26 1.56
C ARG A 40 -9.87 16.45 2.04
N LYS A 41 -10.80 16.69 1.11
CA LYS A 41 -12.23 16.90 1.44
C LYS A 41 -12.85 15.74 2.24
N TYR A 42 -12.32 14.52 2.11
CA TYR A 42 -12.78 13.36 2.87
C TYR A 42 -12.08 13.19 4.22
N LEU A 43 -10.98 13.89 4.42
CA LEU A 43 -10.17 13.78 5.63
C LEU A 43 -10.36 14.99 6.58
N GLU A 44 -10.88 16.10 6.07
CA GLU A 44 -11.10 17.32 6.88
C GLU A 44 -12.02 17.04 8.06
N GLY A 45 -11.62 17.53 9.22
CA GLY A 45 -12.34 17.33 10.48
C GLY A 45 -12.16 15.95 11.08
N GLY A 46 -11.42 15.07 10.43
CA GLY A 46 -11.13 13.73 10.93
C GLY A 46 -9.90 13.66 11.81
N GLU A 47 -9.79 12.56 12.52
CA GLU A 47 -8.64 12.23 13.37
C GLU A 47 -7.98 10.96 12.85
N CYS A 48 -6.65 10.92 12.83
CA CYS A 48 -5.90 9.73 12.44
C CYS A 48 -5.92 8.72 13.59
N LEU A 49 -6.66 7.63 13.41
CA LEU A 49 -6.81 6.58 14.43
C LEU A 49 -5.70 5.53 14.38
N ALA A 50 -5.17 5.24 13.20
CA ALA A 50 -4.12 4.25 13.01
C ALA A 50 -3.36 4.52 11.71
N TYR A 51 -2.12 4.07 11.65
CA TYR A 51 -1.31 4.12 10.44
C TYR A 51 -0.35 2.93 10.39
N GLY A 52 0.13 2.65 9.21
CA GLY A 52 1.13 1.61 9.01
C GLY A 52 1.68 1.64 7.58
N ALA A 53 2.82 1.03 7.39
CA ALA A 53 3.42 0.85 6.08
C ALA A 53 4.12 -0.51 6.00
N ARG A 54 4.16 -1.08 4.81
CA ARG A 54 4.80 -2.37 4.58
C ARG A 54 5.36 -2.41 3.17
N ALA A 55 6.60 -2.85 3.04
CA ALA A 55 7.14 -3.29 1.77
C ALA A 55 6.69 -4.73 1.50
N LEU A 56 6.37 -5.02 0.26
CA LEU A 56 5.94 -6.35 -0.16
C LEU A 56 6.48 -6.67 -1.55
N ASN A 57 6.50 -7.95 -1.89
CA ASN A 57 6.94 -8.42 -3.19
C ASN A 57 5.76 -8.49 -4.15
N GLU A 58 5.94 -7.91 -5.33
CA GLU A 58 4.98 -7.99 -6.43
C GLU A 58 5.75 -8.25 -7.73
N GLY A 59 5.98 -9.52 -8.04
CA GLY A 59 6.78 -9.88 -9.21
C GLY A 59 5.97 -10.18 -10.47
N GLY A 60 4.66 -10.40 -10.34
CA GLY A 60 3.77 -10.79 -11.41
C GLY A 60 3.84 -12.28 -11.76
N TYR A 61 2.96 -12.71 -12.64
CA TYR A 61 2.75 -14.10 -12.98
C TYR A 61 4.04 -14.82 -13.43
N GLN A 62 4.87 -14.15 -14.21
CA GLN A 62 6.11 -14.73 -14.78
C GLN A 62 7.19 -15.03 -13.73
N SER A 63 7.08 -14.46 -12.53
CA SER A 63 8.05 -14.68 -11.45
C SER A 63 7.54 -15.60 -10.35
N ILE A 64 6.33 -16.15 -10.49
CA ILE A 64 5.75 -17.05 -9.50
C ILE A 64 6.50 -18.38 -9.48
N PRO A 65 7.08 -18.79 -8.35
CA PRO A 65 7.77 -20.07 -8.22
C PRO A 65 6.77 -21.23 -8.11
N LYS A 66 7.29 -22.45 -8.01
CA LYS A 66 6.46 -23.59 -7.64
C LYS A 66 5.88 -23.36 -6.24
N LEU A 67 4.55 -23.32 -6.17
CA LEU A 67 3.83 -22.89 -4.97
C LEU A 67 3.72 -23.94 -3.87
N HIS A 68 4.02 -25.19 -4.16
CA HIS A 68 3.87 -26.28 -3.20
C HIS A 68 5.08 -27.19 -3.18
N PHE A 69 5.36 -27.74 -2.02
CA PHE A 69 6.42 -28.72 -1.79
C PHE A 69 6.00 -29.66 -0.64
N PRO A 70 6.63 -30.82 -0.45
CA PRO A 70 6.27 -31.71 0.65
C PRO A 70 6.33 -31.00 1.99
N GLY A 71 5.20 -30.91 2.68
CA GLY A 71 5.10 -30.27 4.00
C GLY A 71 4.80 -28.78 4.00
N GLY A 72 4.62 -28.11 2.81
CA GLY A 72 4.34 -26.68 2.81
C GLY A 72 3.85 -26.14 1.47
N LEU A 73 3.39 -24.87 1.55
CA LEU A 73 3.00 -24.12 0.37
C LEU A 73 3.24 -22.60 0.57
N LEU A 74 3.38 -21.88 -0.53
CA LEU A 74 3.56 -20.42 -0.57
C LEU A 74 2.24 -19.77 -0.97
N LEU A 75 1.88 -18.68 -0.26
CA LEU A 75 0.65 -17.92 -0.50
C LEU A 75 0.94 -16.42 -0.57
N GLY A 76 0.16 -15.70 -1.38
CA GLY A 76 0.17 -14.24 -1.43
C GLY A 76 1.54 -13.66 -1.73
N CYS A 77 1.89 -12.59 -1.02
CA CYS A 77 3.16 -11.88 -1.22
C CYS A 77 4.39 -12.75 -0.94
N ALA A 78 4.30 -13.76 -0.08
CA ALA A 78 5.38 -14.72 0.16
C ALA A 78 5.71 -15.55 -1.08
N ALA A 79 4.76 -15.70 -2.00
CA ALA A 79 4.95 -16.36 -3.29
C ALA A 79 5.38 -15.38 -4.40
N GLY A 80 5.44 -14.09 -4.14
CA GLY A 80 5.82 -13.07 -5.11
C GLY A 80 4.70 -12.60 -6.04
N PHE A 81 3.47 -12.84 -5.67
CA PHE A 81 2.32 -12.41 -6.49
C PHE A 81 2.28 -10.93 -6.76
#